data_ef08716528c7703b496c642f57f52a48
#
_entry.id   ef08716528c7703b496c642f57f52a48
#
_cell.length_a   1.000
_cell.length_b   1.000
_cell.length_c   1.000
_cell.angle_alpha   90.00
_cell.angle_beta   90.00
_cell.angle_gamma   90.00
#
_symmetry.space_group_name_H-M   'P 1'
#
loop_
_entity.id
_entity.type
_entity.pdbx_description
1 polymer ?
#
loop_
_entity_poly.entity_id
_entity_poly.type
_entity_poly.pdbx_seq_one_letter_code
_entity_poly.pdbx_strand_id
1 'polypeptide(L)'
;MLEQLDVKVRNLDFSECQYLGEIYEIIQNELELPEWFGANLDALWDAVTGIMYTPAEIRICKTAARSNLLPEVEEIIALFQEAEEKCHEISIVFLSDEAE
;
A
#
# COMPACT_ATOMS: atom_id res chain seq x y z
N MET A 1 26.61 8.96 -14.91
CA MET A 1 26.17 8.27 -14.55
C MET A 1 24.98 8.43 -14.32
N LEU A 2 24.36 7.84 -14.30
CA LEU A 2 23.22 7.96 -14.11
C LEU A 2 22.89 7.86 -12.91
N GLU A 3 22.28 8.51 -12.43
CA GLU A 3 21.96 8.40 -11.27
C GLU A 3 20.90 7.68 -11.13
N GLN A 4 20.75 6.88 -10.26
CA GLN A 4 19.68 6.20 -10.01
C GLN A 4 18.92 6.79 -9.00
N LEU A 5 17.62 6.96 -9.12
CA LEU A 5 16.75 7.39 -8.08
C LEU A 5 16.60 6.30 -7.07
N ASP A 6 16.58 6.66 -5.83
CA ASP A 6 16.39 5.68 -4.79
C ASP A 6 14.94 5.36 -4.68
N VAL A 7 14.55 4.17 -5.04
CA VAL A 7 13.18 3.74 -4.95
C VAL A 7 12.93 3.22 -3.54
N LYS A 8 11.93 3.77 -2.87
CA LYS A 8 11.59 3.30 -1.54
C LYS A 8 10.70 2.08 -1.65
N VAL A 9 11.12 0.99 -1.02
CA VAL A 9 10.34 -0.23 -1.03
C VAL A 9 9.46 -0.24 0.21
N ARG A 10 8.15 -0.37 0.01
CA ARG A 10 7.19 -0.36 1.10
C ARG A 10 6.49 -1.70 1.13
N ASN A 11 6.62 -2.41 2.23
CA ASN A 11 6.05 -3.74 2.36
C ASN A 11 4.77 -3.68 3.15
N LEU A 12 3.67 -4.05 2.53
CA LEU A 12 2.37 -4.04 3.18
C LEU A 12 1.94 -5.49 3.38
N ASP A 13 2.09 -5.97 4.60
CA ASP A 13 1.74 -7.34 4.94
C ASP A 13 0.55 -7.28 5.86
N PHE A 14 -0.61 -7.65 5.36
CA PHE A 14 -1.85 -7.59 6.11
C PHE A 14 -2.18 -8.94 6.75
N SER A 15 -1.25 -9.86 6.75
CA SER A 15 -1.55 -11.24 7.12
C SER A 15 -2.03 -11.38 8.56
N GLU A 16 -1.62 -10.49 9.45
CA GLU A 16 -2.03 -10.64 10.82
C GLU A 16 -3.10 -9.65 11.23
N CYS A 17 -3.65 -8.93 10.29
CA CYS A 17 -4.66 -7.94 10.61
C CYS A 17 -5.98 -8.62 10.91
N GLN A 18 -6.66 -8.17 11.92
CA GLN A 18 -7.93 -8.72 12.30
C GLN A 18 -9.07 -7.74 12.05
N TYR A 19 -8.78 -6.46 11.89
CA TYR A 19 -9.81 -5.50 11.58
C TYR A 19 -9.20 -4.38 10.73
N LEU A 20 -10.06 -3.62 10.10
CA LEU A 20 -9.65 -2.66 9.09
C LEU A 20 -8.71 -1.60 9.64
N GLY A 21 -8.90 -1.20 10.88
CA GLY A 21 -8.01 -0.20 11.46
C GLY A 21 -6.56 -0.64 11.47
N GLU A 22 -6.30 -1.94 11.65
CA GLU A 22 -4.93 -2.41 11.64
C GLU A 22 -4.34 -2.32 10.25
N ILE A 23 -5.15 -2.53 9.22
CA ILE A 23 -4.67 -2.43 7.86
C ILE A 23 -4.24 -0.99 7.57
N TYR A 24 -5.05 -0.01 7.95
CA TYR A 24 -4.69 1.38 7.73
C TYR A 24 -3.50 1.80 8.59
N GLU A 25 -3.35 1.19 9.76
CA GLU A 25 -2.20 1.50 10.58
C GLU A 25 -0.92 1.03 9.92
N ILE A 26 -0.93 -0.16 9.35
CA ILE A 26 0.23 -0.66 8.62
C ILE A 26 0.54 0.26 7.45
N ILE A 27 -0.49 0.69 6.72
CA ILE A 27 -0.28 1.56 5.59
C ILE A 27 0.33 2.88 6.05
N GLN A 28 -0.19 3.45 7.11
CA GLN A 28 0.32 4.72 7.58
C GLN A 28 1.77 4.61 7.99
N ASN A 29 2.11 3.55 8.69
CA ASN A 29 3.48 3.38 9.17
C ASN A 29 4.43 3.07 8.03
N GLU A 30 4.06 2.19 7.14
CA GLU A 30 4.98 1.79 6.08
C GLU A 30 5.17 2.89 5.05
N LEU A 31 4.13 3.65 4.76
CA LEU A 31 4.24 4.72 3.79
C LEU A 31 4.66 6.05 4.44
N GLU A 32 4.86 6.03 5.75
CA GLU A 32 5.33 7.20 6.48
C GLU A 32 4.38 8.38 6.29
N LEU A 33 3.10 8.10 6.40
CA LEU A 33 2.10 9.14 6.21
C LEU A 33 1.93 9.94 7.51
N PRO A 34 1.48 11.17 7.39
CA PRO A 34 1.38 12.02 8.57
C PRO A 34 0.33 11.54 9.56
N GLU A 35 0.42 12.03 10.77
CA GLU A 35 -0.49 11.62 11.82
C GLU A 35 -1.92 11.97 11.52
N TRP A 36 -2.14 12.98 10.71
CA TRP A 36 -3.50 13.38 10.39
C TRP A 36 -4.09 12.59 9.22
N PHE A 37 -3.39 11.53 8.78
CA PHE A 37 -3.94 10.68 7.74
C PHE A 37 -5.26 10.10 8.19
N GLY A 38 -6.28 10.21 7.37
CA GLY A 38 -7.64 9.95 7.78
C GLY A 38 -8.11 8.51 7.78
N ALA A 39 -7.30 7.57 7.40
CA ALA A 39 -7.64 6.14 7.47
C ALA A 39 -8.93 5.79 6.73
N ASN A 40 -9.06 6.29 5.53
CA ASN A 40 -10.16 5.89 4.66
C ASN A 40 -9.67 5.95 3.23
N LEU A 41 -10.49 5.49 2.30
CA LEU A 41 -10.04 5.39 0.90
C LEU A 41 -9.75 6.74 0.28
N ASP A 42 -10.56 7.76 0.58
CA ASP A 42 -10.31 9.08 0.04
C ASP A 42 -8.98 9.63 0.55
N ALA A 43 -8.73 9.49 1.84
CA ALA A 43 -7.48 9.97 2.41
C ALA A 43 -6.31 9.17 1.87
N LEU A 44 -6.49 7.87 1.65
CA LEU A 44 -5.44 7.04 1.11
C LEU A 44 -5.11 7.46 -0.33
N TRP A 45 -6.12 7.75 -1.13
CA TRP A 45 -5.89 8.19 -2.50
C TRP A 45 -5.08 9.47 -2.51
N ASP A 46 -5.46 10.43 -1.66
CA ASP A 46 -4.75 11.69 -1.60
C ASP A 46 -3.30 11.46 -1.13
N ALA A 47 -3.12 10.57 -0.19
CA ALA A 47 -1.78 10.33 0.34
C ALA A 47 -0.89 9.65 -0.69
N VAL A 48 -1.42 8.66 -1.39
CA VAL A 48 -0.62 7.91 -2.33
C VAL A 48 -0.28 8.77 -3.54
N THR A 49 -1.19 9.62 -3.96
CA THR A 49 -0.97 10.40 -5.16
C THR A 49 -0.36 11.76 -4.90
N GLY A 50 -0.29 12.21 -3.64
CA GLY A 50 0.20 13.55 -3.38
C GLY A 50 1.15 13.73 -2.23
N ILE A 51 1.17 12.82 -1.28
CA ILE A 51 1.97 12.99 -0.07
C ILE A 51 3.11 12.01 0.02
N MET A 52 2.88 10.77 -0.42
CA MET A 52 3.83 9.72 -0.22
C MET A 52 5.12 9.99 -0.97
N TYR A 53 6.23 9.62 -0.36
CA TYR A 53 7.52 9.74 -1.02
C TYR A 53 7.57 8.86 -2.26
N THR A 54 8.02 9.41 -3.36
CA THR A 54 8.18 8.66 -4.59
C THR A 54 9.58 8.91 -5.13
N PRO A 55 10.10 8.02 -5.95
CA PRO A 55 9.46 6.81 -6.47
C PRO A 55 9.36 5.72 -5.40
N ALA A 56 8.34 4.92 -5.49
CA ALA A 56 8.08 3.90 -4.48
C ALA A 56 7.65 2.60 -5.13
N GLU A 57 8.09 1.50 -4.54
CA GLU A 57 7.65 0.18 -4.95
C GLU A 57 6.85 -0.38 -3.78
N ILE A 58 5.58 -0.62 -3.97
CA ILE A 58 4.71 -1.08 -2.90
C ILE A 58 4.49 -2.57 -3.10
N ARG A 59 4.94 -3.36 -2.14
CA ARG A 59 4.83 -4.79 -2.19
C ARG A 59 3.72 -5.22 -1.26
N ILE A 60 2.71 -5.87 -1.80
CA ILE A 60 1.52 -6.22 -1.05
C ILE A 60 1.42 -7.71 -0.92
N CYS A 61 1.35 -8.19 0.31
CA CYS A 61 1.12 -9.60 0.60
C CYS A 61 -0.35 -9.74 0.89
N LYS A 62 -1.10 -10.29 -0.07
CA LYS A 62 -2.54 -10.29 0.07
C LYS A 62 -3.14 -11.62 0.45
N THR A 63 -2.32 -12.65 0.55
CA THR A 63 -2.88 -13.96 0.67
C THR A 63 -3.36 -14.32 2.03
N ALA A 64 -3.01 -13.58 3.03
CA ALA A 64 -3.35 -14.01 4.37
C ALA A 64 -4.34 -13.14 5.07
N ALA A 65 -4.99 -12.25 4.37
CA ALA A 65 -5.96 -11.40 5.02
C ALA A 65 -7.14 -12.23 5.48
N ARG A 66 -7.72 -11.87 6.60
CA ARG A 66 -8.86 -12.57 7.09
C ARG A 66 -10.03 -12.41 6.16
N SER A 67 -10.85 -13.43 6.03
CA SER A 67 -11.91 -13.41 5.04
C SER A 67 -12.89 -12.26 5.25
N ASN A 68 -13.12 -11.84 6.49
CA ASN A 68 -14.03 -10.74 6.69
C ASN A 68 -13.44 -9.40 6.28
N LEU A 69 -12.15 -9.35 6.01
CA LEU A 69 -11.50 -8.13 5.58
C LEU A 69 -11.22 -8.13 4.08
N LEU A 70 -11.48 -9.23 3.38
CA LEU A 70 -11.14 -9.31 1.98
C LEU A 70 -11.78 -8.23 1.12
N PRO A 71 -13.04 -7.87 1.32
CA PRO A 71 -13.59 -6.81 0.48
C PRO A 71 -12.86 -5.50 0.65
N GLU A 72 -12.51 -5.14 1.88
CA GLU A 72 -11.79 -3.91 2.12
C GLU A 72 -10.39 -3.96 1.58
N VAL A 73 -9.72 -5.10 1.73
CA VAL A 73 -8.38 -5.26 1.21
C VAL A 73 -8.40 -5.12 -0.31
N GLU A 74 -9.41 -5.69 -0.96
CA GLU A 74 -9.47 -5.59 -2.40
C GLU A 74 -9.73 -4.17 -2.87
N GLU A 75 -10.50 -3.41 -2.11
CA GLU A 75 -10.70 -2.01 -2.47
C GLU A 75 -9.41 -1.22 -2.33
N ILE A 76 -8.63 -1.53 -1.31
CA ILE A 76 -7.36 -0.87 -1.10
C ILE A 76 -6.39 -1.24 -2.23
N ILE A 77 -6.36 -2.51 -2.61
CA ILE A 77 -5.49 -2.95 -3.68
C ILE A 77 -5.89 -2.28 -4.99
N ALA A 78 -7.18 -2.17 -5.26
CA ALA A 78 -7.63 -1.53 -6.48
C ALA A 78 -7.22 -0.07 -6.51
N LEU A 79 -7.24 0.58 -5.36
CA LEU A 79 -6.81 1.96 -5.27
C LEU A 79 -5.33 2.09 -5.61
N PHE A 80 -4.50 1.19 -5.08
CA PHE A 80 -3.08 1.24 -5.39
C PHE A 80 -2.84 0.97 -6.87
N GLN A 81 -3.59 0.06 -7.45
CA GLN A 81 -3.43 -0.24 -8.88
C GLN A 81 -3.81 0.95 -9.74
N GLU A 82 -4.85 1.66 -9.33
CA GLU A 82 -5.24 2.84 -10.08
C GLU A 82 -4.19 3.94 -9.92
N ALA A 83 -3.60 4.07 -8.75
CA ALA A 83 -2.55 5.04 -8.53
C ALA A 83 -1.33 4.71 -9.39
N GLU A 84 -1.03 3.42 -9.54
CA GLU A 84 0.08 3.02 -10.37
C GLU A 84 -0.14 3.44 -11.81
N GLU A 85 -1.36 3.34 -12.29
CA GLU A 85 -1.64 3.74 -13.64
C GLU A 85 -1.52 5.24 -13.85
N LYS A 86 -1.82 6.01 -12.82
CA LYS A 86 -1.79 7.45 -12.97
C LYS A 86 -0.46 8.07 -12.62
N CYS A 87 0.36 7.37 -11.88
CA CYS A 87 1.62 7.93 -11.42
C CYS A 87 2.75 6.99 -11.78
N HIS A 88 3.61 7.40 -12.69
CA HIS A 88 4.67 6.51 -13.16
C HIS A 88 5.70 6.21 -12.09
N GLU A 89 5.70 6.94 -11.01
CA GLU A 89 6.69 6.73 -9.97
C GLU A 89 6.24 5.72 -8.92
N ILE A 90 5.10 5.09 -9.10
CA ILE A 90 4.58 4.11 -8.17
C ILE A 90 4.49 2.78 -8.87
N SER A 91 5.08 1.75 -8.28
CA SER A 91 5.01 0.38 -8.80
C SER A 91 4.38 -0.51 -7.75
N ILE A 92 3.49 -1.39 -8.17
CA ILE A 92 2.82 -2.31 -7.25
C ILE A 92 3.27 -3.72 -7.57
N VAL A 93 3.73 -4.43 -6.56
CA VAL A 93 4.19 -5.80 -6.70
C VAL A 93 3.39 -6.66 -5.74
N PHE A 94 2.80 -7.73 -6.23
CA PHE A 94 2.08 -8.63 -5.36
C PHE A 94 2.99 -9.78 -4.97
N LEU A 95 3.06 -10.05 -3.69
CA LEU A 95 3.87 -11.13 -3.17
C LEU A 95 2.97 -12.29 -2.82
N SER A 96 3.43 -13.49 -3.12
CA SER A 96 2.68 -14.67 -2.79
C SER A 96 3.33 -15.30 -1.61
N ASP A 97 2.60 -15.72 -0.62
CA ASP A 97 3.19 -16.44 0.47
C ASP A 97 3.12 -17.88 0.22
N GLU A 98 2.75 -18.37 -1.00
CA GLU A 98 2.79 -19.70 -1.26
C GLU A 98 4.09 -20.05 -1.48
N ALA A 99 4.58 -20.69 -0.87
CA ALA A 99 5.83 -21.00 -0.97
C ALA A 99 6.13 -21.81 -1.99
N GLU A 100 6.16 -21.76 -2.42
CA GLU A 100 6.22 -22.46 -3.09
C GLU A 100 6.91 -22.76 -3.28
#